data_1a56e5882100120a1607f5e600934685
#
_entry.id   1a56e5882100120a1607f5e600934685
#
_cell.length_a   1.000
_cell.length_b   1.000
_cell.length_c   1.000
_cell.angle_alpha   90.00
_cell.angle_beta   90.00
_cell.angle_gamma   90.00
#
_symmetry.space_group_name_H-M   'P 1'
#
loop_
_entity.id
_entity.type
_entity.pdbx_description
1 polymer ?
#
loop_
_entity_poly.entity_id
_entity_poly.type
_entity_poly.pdbx_seq_one_letter_code
_entity_poly.pdbx_strand_id
1 'polypeptide(L)'
;AAKEAEGVKVIGCDVDQYDDGANGDSNIVLTSGLKVMHDTVYNVLNEVKDGSFKGANVTLTAADDATGFVSEEGRCQLTAEAIEKINAAQALLKEGKIVPAANFNGVTPETFTW
;
A
#
# COMPACT_ATOMS: atom_id res chain seq x y z
N ALA A 1 13.56 -5.34 -17.79
CA ALA A 1 14.69 -5.11 -16.88
C ALA A 1 14.61 -5.99 -15.63
N ALA A 2 13.65 -5.79 -14.69
CA ALA A 2 13.61 -6.56 -13.44
C ALA A 2 13.45 -8.09 -13.64
N LYS A 3 12.64 -8.51 -14.62
CA LYS A 3 12.45 -9.94 -14.95
C LYS A 3 13.71 -10.62 -15.53
N GLU A 4 14.63 -9.86 -16.06
CA GLU A 4 15.88 -10.34 -16.66
C GLU A 4 17.03 -10.39 -15.67
N ALA A 5 16.88 -9.76 -14.52
CA ALA A 5 17.90 -9.72 -13.47
C ALA A 5 17.67 -10.84 -12.45
N GLU A 6 18.72 -11.61 -12.19
CA GLU A 6 18.67 -12.71 -11.23
C GLU A 6 18.54 -12.18 -9.80
N GLY A 7 17.65 -12.79 -9.02
CA GLY A 7 17.43 -12.47 -7.61
C GLY A 7 16.72 -11.14 -7.33
N VAL A 8 16.34 -10.38 -8.35
CA VAL A 8 15.59 -9.12 -8.17
C VAL A 8 14.12 -9.41 -7.88
N LYS A 9 13.61 -8.74 -6.86
CA LYS A 9 12.20 -8.75 -6.51
C LYS A 9 11.62 -7.34 -6.59
N VAL A 10 10.31 -7.25 -6.78
CA VAL A 10 9.58 -5.98 -6.97
C VAL A 10 8.44 -5.90 -5.96
N ILE A 11 8.17 -4.69 -5.49
CA ILE A 11 6.93 -4.35 -4.80
C ILE A 11 6.06 -3.57 -5.78
N GLY A 12 4.86 -4.06 -6.06
CA GLY A 12 3.88 -3.38 -6.91
C GLY A 12 3.34 -2.11 -6.25
N CYS A 13 2.68 -1.28 -7.03
CA CYS A 13 2.18 0.03 -6.59
C CYS A 13 0.74 0.28 -7.06
N ASP A 14 -0.04 0.94 -6.24
CA ASP A 14 -1.43 1.35 -6.42
C ASP A 14 -2.45 0.20 -6.44
N VAL A 15 -2.21 -0.84 -7.21
CA VAL A 15 -3.07 -2.01 -7.36
C VAL A 15 -2.27 -3.30 -7.17
N ASP A 16 -2.95 -4.42 -7.01
CA ASP A 16 -2.29 -5.72 -7.00
C ASP A 16 -1.70 -6.03 -8.39
N GLN A 17 -0.37 -6.04 -8.46
CA GLN A 17 0.41 -6.28 -9.68
C GLN A 17 1.03 -7.68 -9.71
N TYR A 18 0.51 -8.62 -8.93
CA TYR A 18 1.08 -9.97 -8.88
C TYR A 18 1.16 -10.62 -10.27
N ASP A 19 0.11 -10.50 -11.07
CA ASP A 19 0.06 -11.12 -12.40
C ASP A 19 1.08 -10.48 -13.38
N ASP A 20 1.40 -9.19 -13.21
CA ASP A 20 2.43 -8.51 -13.98
C ASP A 20 3.84 -9.05 -13.70
N GLY A 21 4.00 -9.68 -12.53
CA GLY A 21 5.27 -10.23 -12.07
C GLY A 21 5.62 -11.62 -12.61
N ALA A 22 4.73 -12.28 -13.33
CA ALA A 22 4.95 -13.63 -13.85
C ALA A 22 6.22 -13.70 -14.71
N ASN A 23 7.09 -14.69 -14.44
CA ASN A 23 8.37 -14.89 -15.09
C ASN A 23 8.69 -16.40 -15.18
N GLY A 24 8.19 -17.06 -16.22
CA GLY A 24 8.20 -18.52 -16.33
C GLY A 24 7.42 -19.14 -15.20
N ASP A 25 8.02 -20.09 -14.50
CA ASP A 25 7.43 -20.77 -13.33
C ASP A 25 7.57 -19.99 -12.01
N SER A 26 8.08 -18.75 -12.08
CA SER A 26 8.31 -17.88 -10.92
C SER A 26 7.54 -16.58 -11.03
N ASN A 27 7.55 -15.80 -9.94
CA ASN A 27 7.02 -14.45 -9.92
C ASN A 27 8.01 -13.52 -9.21
N ILE A 28 8.22 -12.33 -9.77
CA ILE A 28 9.15 -11.35 -9.20
C ILE A 28 8.48 -10.40 -8.22
N VAL A 29 7.13 -10.31 -8.19
CA VAL A 29 6.40 -9.44 -7.28
C VAL A 29 6.26 -10.09 -5.91
N LEU A 30 6.81 -9.46 -4.87
CA LEU A 30 6.69 -9.92 -3.48
C LEU A 30 5.31 -9.64 -2.90
N THR A 31 4.85 -8.44 -3.09
CA THR A 31 3.56 -7.88 -2.68
C THR A 31 3.32 -6.60 -3.47
N SER A 32 2.17 -5.97 -3.29
CA SER A 32 1.87 -4.65 -3.84
C SER A 32 1.37 -3.73 -2.75
N GLY A 33 1.91 -2.50 -2.70
CA GLY A 33 1.33 -1.42 -1.92
C GLY A 33 0.07 -0.90 -2.62
N LEU A 34 -1.01 -0.81 -1.90
CA LEU A 34 -2.33 -0.50 -2.44
C LEU A 34 -2.73 0.95 -2.16
N LYS A 35 -3.35 1.58 -3.16
CA LYS A 35 -4.23 2.73 -3.00
C LYS A 35 -5.67 2.23 -3.16
N VAL A 36 -6.45 2.26 -2.06
CA VAL A 36 -7.79 1.66 -2.00
C VAL A 36 -8.81 2.59 -2.67
N MET A 37 -8.73 2.68 -4.00
CA MET A 37 -9.55 3.61 -4.79
C MET A 37 -11.01 3.17 -4.90
N HIS A 38 -11.28 1.88 -4.97
CA HIS A 38 -12.63 1.36 -5.14
C HIS A 38 -13.54 1.71 -3.95
N ASP A 39 -13.04 1.59 -2.72
CA ASP A 39 -13.80 1.95 -1.52
C ASP A 39 -14.03 3.46 -1.45
N THR A 40 -13.04 4.26 -1.85
CA THR A 40 -13.16 5.71 -1.94
C THR A 40 -14.28 6.10 -2.92
N VAL A 41 -14.30 5.52 -4.11
CA VAL A 41 -15.34 5.78 -5.12
C VAL A 41 -16.71 5.31 -4.61
N TYR A 42 -16.79 4.14 -4.00
CA TYR A 42 -18.03 3.62 -3.43
C TYR A 42 -18.59 4.53 -2.34
N ASN A 43 -17.75 5.03 -1.44
CA ASN A 43 -18.16 5.93 -0.37
C ASN A 43 -18.66 7.26 -0.94
N VAL A 44 -17.97 7.87 -1.91
CA VAL A 44 -18.42 9.09 -2.57
C VAL A 44 -19.76 8.90 -3.29
N LEU A 45 -19.96 7.75 -3.96
CA LEU A 45 -21.26 7.46 -4.59
C LEU A 45 -22.40 7.32 -3.58
N ASN A 46 -22.13 6.74 -2.41
CA ASN A 46 -23.12 6.69 -1.33
C ASN A 46 -23.45 8.09 -0.79
N GLU A 47 -22.46 8.95 -0.58
CA GLU A 47 -22.66 10.33 -0.17
C GLU A 47 -23.51 11.12 -1.18
N VAL A 48 -23.26 10.92 -2.49
CA VAL A 48 -24.08 11.52 -3.55
C VAL A 48 -25.50 11.00 -3.49
N LYS A 49 -25.70 9.70 -3.35
CA LYS A 49 -27.01 9.06 -3.25
C LYS A 49 -27.80 9.56 -2.05
N ASP A 50 -27.15 9.74 -0.91
CA ASP A 50 -27.77 10.16 0.34
C ASP A 50 -27.91 11.69 0.45
N GLY A 51 -27.39 12.45 -0.53
CA GLY A 51 -27.43 13.90 -0.55
C GLY A 51 -26.47 14.58 0.44
N SER A 52 -25.54 13.84 1.02
CA SER A 52 -24.53 14.34 1.97
C SER A 52 -23.25 14.83 1.31
N PHE A 53 -23.04 14.51 0.04
CA PHE A 53 -21.82 14.89 -0.70
C PHE A 53 -21.59 16.40 -0.69
N LYS A 54 -20.38 16.79 -0.31
CA LYS A 54 -19.90 18.18 -0.38
C LYS A 54 -18.61 18.21 -1.15
N GLY A 55 -18.54 19.02 -2.20
CA GLY A 55 -17.30 19.23 -2.95
C GLY A 55 -16.22 19.85 -2.05
N ALA A 56 -15.14 19.13 -1.84
CA ALA A 56 -14.00 19.55 -1.04
C ALA A 56 -12.73 18.86 -1.48
N ASN A 57 -11.57 19.44 -1.14
CA ASN A 57 -10.30 18.72 -1.20
C ASN A 57 -10.19 17.85 0.06
N VAL A 58 -10.23 16.53 -0.11
CA VAL A 58 -10.12 15.57 0.99
C VAL A 58 -8.81 14.82 0.86
N THR A 59 -8.04 14.76 1.94
CA THR A 59 -6.85 13.91 2.03
C THR A 59 -7.23 12.67 2.83
N LEU A 60 -7.19 11.51 2.18
CA LEU A 60 -7.39 10.22 2.82
C LEU A 60 -6.04 9.66 3.29
N THR A 61 -6.06 8.99 4.42
CA THR A 61 -4.88 8.50 5.12
C THR A 61 -4.99 7.01 5.44
N ALA A 62 -4.02 6.45 6.15
CA ALA A 62 -4.11 5.11 6.68
C ALA A 62 -5.26 4.92 7.69
N ALA A 63 -5.65 5.99 8.41
CA ALA A 63 -6.79 5.97 9.35
C ALA A 63 -8.14 5.78 8.62
N ASP A 64 -8.20 6.17 7.36
CA ASP A 64 -9.38 6.04 6.49
C ASP A 64 -9.37 4.72 5.68
N ASP A 65 -8.47 3.81 5.98
CA ASP A 65 -8.23 2.57 5.21
C ASP A 65 -7.92 2.82 3.70
N ALA A 66 -7.44 4.01 3.37
CA ALA A 66 -7.17 4.41 1.99
C ALA A 66 -5.89 3.80 1.40
N THR A 67 -5.07 3.18 2.25
CA THR A 67 -3.82 2.50 1.86
C THR A 67 -3.72 1.12 2.50
N GLY A 68 -3.01 0.21 1.84
CA GLY A 68 -2.82 -1.13 2.34
C GLY A 68 -1.72 -1.86 1.57
N PHE A 69 -1.68 -3.16 1.70
CA PHE A 69 -0.80 -4.01 0.90
C PHE A 69 -1.45 -5.38 0.66
N VAL A 70 -1.01 -6.07 -0.38
CA VAL A 70 -1.48 -7.42 -0.69
C VAL A 70 -0.83 -8.41 0.28
N SER A 71 -1.63 -9.10 1.07
CA SER A 71 -1.18 -10.17 1.99
C SER A 71 -1.87 -11.51 1.74
N GLU A 72 -2.73 -11.58 0.71
CA GLU A 72 -3.50 -12.77 0.35
C GLU A 72 -2.58 -13.91 -0.08
N GLU A 73 -2.89 -15.12 0.38
CA GLU A 73 -2.19 -16.33 -0.03
C GLU A 73 -2.27 -16.54 -1.55
N GLY A 74 -1.15 -16.89 -2.16
CA GLY A 74 -1.04 -17.05 -3.62
C GLY A 74 -0.80 -15.75 -4.39
N ARG A 75 -0.93 -14.58 -3.75
CA ARG A 75 -0.67 -13.27 -4.36
C ARG A 75 0.41 -12.46 -3.63
N CYS A 76 0.92 -13.00 -2.53
CA CYS A 76 1.98 -12.42 -1.70
C CYS A 76 3.07 -13.46 -1.45
N GLN A 77 4.32 -13.05 -1.59
CA GLN A 77 5.50 -13.89 -1.34
C GLN A 77 6.28 -13.46 -0.09
N LEU A 78 5.70 -12.57 0.72
CA LEU A 78 6.27 -12.19 2.00
C LEU A 78 6.15 -13.34 3.00
N THR A 79 7.11 -13.41 3.93
CA THR A 79 7.02 -14.34 5.06
C THR A 79 5.92 -13.91 6.04
N ALA A 80 5.38 -14.84 6.80
CA ALA A 80 4.40 -14.54 7.84
C ALA A 80 4.93 -13.50 8.85
N GLU A 81 6.20 -13.60 9.23
CA GLU A 81 6.85 -12.62 10.11
C GLU A 81 6.89 -11.22 9.50
N ALA A 82 7.18 -11.11 8.19
CA ALA A 82 7.19 -9.82 7.50
C ALA A 82 5.78 -9.22 7.45
N ILE A 83 4.76 -10.02 7.15
CA ILE A 83 3.36 -9.60 7.15
C ILE A 83 2.94 -9.10 8.54
N GLU A 84 3.31 -9.81 9.61
CA GLU A 84 3.01 -9.40 10.99
C GLU A 84 3.65 -8.03 11.32
N LYS A 85 4.92 -7.82 10.97
CA LYS A 85 5.61 -6.54 11.18
C LYS A 85 4.97 -5.40 10.39
N ILE A 86 4.57 -5.63 9.13
CA ILE A 86 3.89 -4.63 8.31
C ILE A 86 2.53 -4.28 8.92
N ASN A 87 1.76 -5.27 9.36
CA ASN A 87 0.47 -5.04 10.03
C ASN A 87 0.64 -4.22 11.32
N ALA A 88 1.67 -4.52 12.12
CA ALA A 88 1.97 -3.74 13.33
C ALA A 88 2.32 -2.28 12.99
N ALA A 89 3.15 -2.06 11.97
CA ALA A 89 3.48 -0.71 11.49
C ALA A 89 2.24 0.02 10.95
N GLN A 90 1.37 -0.66 10.21
CA GLN A 90 0.12 -0.09 9.71
C GLN A 90 -0.81 0.34 10.86
N ALA A 91 -0.90 -0.44 11.93
CA ALA A 91 -1.66 -0.07 13.12
C ALA A 91 -1.13 1.24 13.74
N LEU A 92 0.19 1.39 13.85
CA LEU A 92 0.81 2.63 14.36
C LEU A 92 0.57 3.83 13.44
N LEU A 93 0.54 3.62 12.11
CA LEU A 93 0.17 4.66 11.14
C LEU A 93 -1.28 5.10 11.33
N LYS A 94 -2.22 4.15 11.48
CA LYS A 94 -3.65 4.42 11.74
C LYS A 94 -3.87 5.21 13.02
N GLU A 95 -3.09 4.91 14.06
CA GLU A 95 -3.13 5.60 15.34
C GLU A 95 -2.42 6.98 15.32
N GLY A 96 -1.76 7.34 14.22
CA GLY A 96 -0.97 8.56 14.10
C GLY A 96 0.32 8.56 14.94
N LYS A 97 0.75 7.41 15.44
CA LYS A 97 2.00 7.27 16.22
C LYS A 97 3.23 7.31 15.32
N ILE A 98 3.07 6.93 14.06
CA ILE A 98 4.09 7.08 13.01
C ILE A 98 3.50 8.00 11.96
N VAL A 99 4.24 9.05 11.61
CA VAL A 99 3.86 9.99 10.54
C VAL A 99 4.97 9.96 9.49
N PRO A 100 4.72 9.34 8.32
CA PRO A 100 5.68 9.36 7.23
C PRO A 100 5.96 10.78 6.76
N ALA A 101 7.21 11.06 6.34
CA ALA A 101 7.54 12.33 5.74
C ALA A 101 6.77 12.53 4.43
N ALA A 102 6.13 13.68 4.27
CA ALA A 102 5.35 14.01 3.06
C ALA A 102 6.25 14.27 1.83
N ASN A 103 7.54 14.51 2.05
CA ASN A 103 8.55 14.67 1.01
C ASN A 103 9.92 14.26 1.55
N PHE A 104 10.89 14.07 0.65
CA PHE A 104 12.25 13.71 1.00
C PHE A 104 13.10 14.89 1.49
N ASN A 105 12.58 16.10 1.55
CA ASN A 105 13.32 17.28 1.99
C ASN A 105 13.56 17.20 3.51
N GLY A 106 14.81 17.02 3.90
CA GLY A 106 15.26 17.01 5.29
C GLY A 106 15.17 15.67 6.02
N VAL A 107 14.66 14.61 5.36
CA VAL A 107 14.71 13.25 5.90
C VAL A 107 15.73 12.43 5.11
N THR A 108 16.81 12.04 5.76
CA THR A 108 17.79 11.12 5.22
C THR A 108 17.67 9.76 5.92
N PRO A 109 18.20 8.66 5.35
CA PRO A 109 18.23 7.36 6.03
C PRO A 109 18.84 7.42 7.44
N GLU A 110 19.81 8.33 7.67
CA GLU A 110 20.46 8.52 8.95
C GLU A 110 19.59 9.23 9.99
N THR A 111 18.62 10.03 9.55
CA THR A 111 17.69 10.77 10.42
C THR A 111 16.36 10.06 10.60
N PHE A 112 16.12 8.97 9.86
CA PHE A 112 14.92 8.18 9.99
C PHE A 112 15.10 7.17 11.13
N THR A 113 14.29 7.28 12.17
CA THR A 113 14.24 6.34 13.30
C THR A 113 12.86 5.68 13.35
N TRP A 114 12.88 4.37 13.55
CA TRP A 114 11.66 3.55 13.77
C TRP A 114 11.16 3.67 15.21
#